data_6f3477873475ac24b9635ec0ebe2eaa9
#
_entry.id   6f3477873475ac24b9635ec0ebe2eaa9
#
_cell.length_a   1.000
_cell.length_b   1.000
_cell.length_c   1.000
_cell.angle_alpha   90.00
_cell.angle_beta   90.00
_cell.angle_gamma   90.00
#
_symmetry.space_group_name_H-M   'P 1'
#
loop_
_entity.id
_entity.type
_entity.pdbx_description
1 polymer ?
#
loop_
_entity_poly.entity_id
_entity_poly.type
_entity_poly.pdbx_seq_one_letter_code
_entity_poly.pdbx_strand_id
1 'polypeptide(L)'
;MSELLIDNISMRFDLPNGSSVQALKDVTLSLKSGELLSVLGPSGCGKTTLLNIVAGFLAPTAGQITLDGNRVTGPSAERGMVFQQGALFEWMSVRENVGFGPRMKGPLNAETREKVDHLLDVVGLQDFKEKAVYELSGGMQQRVALARCLANEPDVILMDEPLGALDALTREKMQSLVLKLWKETGKTIILITHSVEEALLLGERLLVMAPRPGRIHKEYRLPFADLGVNQDLREVKKHPDYAKTREEILAMIWDMEEEIMGRQETA
;
A
#
# COMPACT_ATOMS: atom_id res chain seq x y z
N MET A 1 -7.81 15.12 13.14
CA MET A 1 -7.71 13.68 12.80
C MET A 1 -7.94 13.59 11.30
N SER A 2 -6.94 13.14 10.58
CA SER A 2 -7.01 13.11 9.11
C SER A 2 -8.04 12.06 8.64
N GLU A 3 -8.97 12.45 7.78
CA GLU A 3 -9.95 11.55 7.17
C GLU A 3 -9.75 11.56 5.67
N LEU A 4 -9.55 10.37 5.09
CA LEU A 4 -9.51 10.17 3.65
C LEU A 4 -10.89 9.68 3.18
N LEU A 5 -11.56 10.48 2.36
CA LEU A 5 -12.83 10.11 1.76
C LEU A 5 -12.65 9.89 0.25
N ILE A 6 -13.01 8.72 -0.21
CA ILE A 6 -13.13 8.31 -1.61
C ILE A 6 -14.64 8.30 -1.91
N ASP A 7 -15.12 9.26 -2.71
CA ASP A 7 -16.53 9.48 -2.94
C ASP A 7 -16.91 9.20 -4.39
N ASN A 8 -17.60 8.09 -4.61
CA ASN A 8 -18.18 7.65 -5.88
C ASN A 8 -17.19 7.66 -7.06
N ILE A 9 -15.98 7.17 -6.84
CA ILE A 9 -14.92 7.16 -7.85
C ILE A 9 -15.24 6.19 -8.98
N SER A 10 -15.25 6.73 -10.21
CA SER A 10 -15.26 5.95 -11.43
C SER A 10 -14.08 6.36 -12.33
N MET A 11 -13.49 5.39 -13.02
CA MET A 11 -12.37 5.62 -13.93
C MET A 11 -12.54 4.86 -15.23
N ARG A 12 -12.46 5.59 -16.34
CA ARG A 12 -12.51 5.06 -17.69
C ARG A 12 -11.25 5.47 -18.45
N PHE A 13 -10.66 4.53 -19.15
CA PHE A 13 -9.55 4.77 -20.07
C PHE A 13 -10.06 4.66 -21.50
N ASP A 14 -9.80 5.67 -22.31
CA ASP A 14 -10.04 5.62 -23.75
C ASP A 14 -8.84 4.97 -24.44
N LEU A 15 -9.11 4.02 -25.33
CA LEU A 15 -8.09 3.27 -26.05
C LEU A 15 -7.83 3.88 -27.43
N PRO A 16 -6.64 3.67 -28.03
CA PRO A 16 -6.30 4.23 -29.35
C PRO A 16 -7.23 3.78 -30.49
N ASN A 17 -7.91 2.65 -30.32
CA ASN A 17 -8.88 2.11 -31.29
C ASN A 17 -10.29 2.74 -31.17
N GLY A 18 -10.46 3.75 -30.35
CA GLY A 18 -11.75 4.43 -30.11
C GLY A 18 -12.67 3.72 -29.12
N SER A 19 -12.32 2.53 -28.61
CA SER A 19 -13.05 1.88 -27.54
C SER A 19 -12.64 2.46 -26.16
N SER A 20 -13.38 2.12 -25.11
CA SER A 20 -13.02 2.51 -23.75
C SER A 20 -13.13 1.34 -22.78
N VAL A 21 -12.30 1.36 -21.73
CA VAL A 21 -12.31 0.37 -20.66
C VAL A 21 -12.67 1.08 -19.36
N GLN A 22 -13.73 0.61 -18.71
CA GLN A 22 -14.08 1.06 -17.35
C GLN A 22 -13.25 0.29 -16.33
N ALA A 23 -12.23 0.95 -15.80
CA ALA A 23 -11.32 0.34 -14.82
C ALA A 23 -11.93 0.29 -13.41
N LEU A 24 -12.63 1.38 -13.00
CA LEU A 24 -13.32 1.47 -11.70
C LEU A 24 -14.73 1.99 -11.90
N LYS A 25 -15.68 1.52 -11.07
CA LYS A 25 -17.06 1.96 -11.08
C LYS A 25 -17.58 2.14 -9.65
N ASP A 26 -18.05 3.36 -9.35
CA ASP A 26 -18.79 3.75 -8.15
C ASP A 26 -18.12 3.29 -6.84
N VAL A 27 -16.79 3.47 -6.74
CA VAL A 27 -16.02 3.10 -5.54
C VAL A 27 -16.19 4.19 -4.50
N THR A 28 -16.78 3.84 -3.35
CA THR A 28 -16.94 4.73 -2.20
C THR A 28 -16.37 4.09 -0.96
N LEU A 29 -15.51 4.83 -0.25
CA LEU A 29 -14.80 4.36 0.92
C LEU A 29 -14.35 5.55 1.78
N SER A 30 -14.47 5.41 3.10
CA SER A 30 -13.86 6.35 4.06
C SER A 30 -12.83 5.63 4.92
N LEU A 31 -11.70 6.29 5.18
CA LEU A 31 -10.69 5.85 6.14
C LEU A 31 -10.49 6.93 7.20
N LYS A 32 -10.54 6.50 8.45
CA LYS A 32 -10.19 7.35 9.59
C LYS A 32 -8.67 7.43 9.74
N SER A 33 -8.21 8.48 10.39
CA SER A 33 -6.80 8.59 10.77
C SER A 33 -6.33 7.36 11.54
N GLY A 34 -5.19 6.82 11.13
CA GLY A 34 -4.57 5.68 11.78
C GLY A 34 -5.12 4.30 11.38
N GLU A 35 -6.10 4.23 10.48
CA GLU A 35 -6.58 2.93 9.96
C GLU A 35 -5.54 2.28 9.03
N LEU A 36 -5.42 0.95 9.15
CA LEU A 36 -4.64 0.11 8.24
C LEU A 36 -5.60 -0.69 7.37
N LEU A 37 -5.71 -0.27 6.10
CA LEU A 37 -6.57 -0.90 5.11
C LEU A 37 -5.73 -1.75 4.16
N SER A 38 -6.08 -3.02 4.02
CA SER A 38 -5.63 -3.86 2.91
C SER A 38 -6.70 -3.94 1.82
N VAL A 39 -6.26 -3.89 0.56
CA VAL A 39 -7.11 -4.05 -0.62
C VAL A 39 -6.64 -5.25 -1.42
N LEU A 40 -7.49 -6.24 -1.54
CA LEU A 40 -7.23 -7.51 -2.20
C LEU A 40 -8.17 -7.68 -3.40
N GLY A 41 -7.73 -8.43 -4.40
CA GLY A 41 -8.55 -8.81 -5.54
C GLY A 41 -7.72 -9.37 -6.68
N PRO A 42 -8.35 -10.03 -7.66
CA PRO A 42 -7.66 -10.62 -8.80
C PRO A 42 -6.92 -9.57 -9.63
N SER A 43 -6.03 -10.03 -10.50
CA SER A 43 -5.31 -9.15 -11.41
C SER A 43 -6.29 -8.38 -12.31
N GLY A 44 -6.00 -7.09 -12.51
CA GLY A 44 -6.85 -6.23 -13.36
C GLY A 44 -8.17 -5.77 -12.72
N CYS A 45 -8.40 -5.98 -11.41
CA CYS A 45 -9.59 -5.45 -10.74
C CYS A 45 -9.48 -3.95 -10.36
N GLY A 46 -8.41 -3.25 -10.75
CA GLY A 46 -8.29 -1.81 -10.58
C GLY A 46 -7.63 -1.32 -9.30
N LYS A 47 -6.99 -2.18 -8.49
CA LYS A 47 -6.30 -1.81 -7.23
C LYS A 47 -5.27 -0.69 -7.44
N THR A 48 -4.32 -0.90 -8.34
CA THR A 48 -3.28 0.09 -8.66
C THR A 48 -3.89 1.39 -9.23
N THR A 49 -4.97 1.28 -10.02
CA THR A 49 -5.70 2.45 -10.53
C THR A 49 -6.31 3.25 -9.38
N LEU A 50 -6.97 2.58 -8.43
CA LEU A 50 -7.52 3.23 -7.23
C LEU A 50 -6.41 3.90 -6.42
N LEU A 51 -5.31 3.19 -6.18
CA LEU A 51 -4.18 3.73 -5.42
C LEU A 51 -3.57 4.97 -6.09
N ASN A 52 -3.41 4.95 -7.42
CA ASN A 52 -2.89 6.08 -8.18
C ASN A 52 -3.84 7.30 -8.16
N ILE A 53 -5.17 7.07 -8.12
CA ILE A 53 -6.13 8.16 -7.94
C ILE A 53 -6.02 8.75 -6.53
N VAL A 54 -5.88 7.91 -5.50
CA VAL A 54 -5.66 8.37 -4.11
C VAL A 54 -4.35 9.14 -3.99
N ALA A 55 -3.27 8.69 -4.64
CA ALA A 55 -1.99 9.40 -4.68
C ALA A 55 -2.06 10.75 -5.40
N GLY A 56 -3.07 10.94 -6.25
CA GLY A 56 -3.20 12.12 -7.11
C GLY A 56 -2.42 12.03 -8.41
N PHE A 57 -1.92 10.84 -8.79
CA PHE A 57 -1.25 10.61 -10.08
C PHE A 57 -2.24 10.51 -11.25
N LEU A 58 -3.48 10.12 -10.95
CA LEU A 58 -4.57 10.03 -11.91
C LEU A 58 -5.77 10.83 -11.42
N ALA A 59 -6.39 11.59 -12.31
CA ALA A 59 -7.68 12.22 -12.04
C ALA A 59 -8.80 11.20 -12.36
N PRO A 60 -9.79 10.99 -11.49
CA PRO A 60 -10.91 10.11 -11.78
C PRO A 60 -11.81 10.72 -12.87
N THR A 61 -12.50 9.86 -13.64
CA THR A 61 -13.48 10.31 -14.64
C THR A 61 -14.75 10.86 -13.98
N ALA A 62 -15.13 10.34 -12.82
CA ALA A 62 -16.22 10.83 -11.99
C ALA A 62 -15.91 10.62 -10.50
N GLY A 63 -16.58 11.38 -9.64
CA GLY A 63 -16.36 11.36 -8.19
C GLY A 63 -15.20 12.26 -7.77
N GLN A 64 -14.81 12.16 -6.51
CA GLN A 64 -13.73 12.94 -5.94
C GLN A 64 -13.07 12.23 -4.74
N ILE A 65 -11.84 12.64 -4.44
CA ILE A 65 -11.16 12.25 -3.20
C ILE A 65 -10.90 13.51 -2.39
N THR A 66 -11.12 13.40 -1.09
CA THR A 66 -10.74 14.46 -0.16
C THR A 66 -9.89 13.89 0.98
N LEU A 67 -8.89 14.65 1.41
CA LEU A 67 -8.11 14.42 2.63
C LEU A 67 -8.35 15.60 3.55
N ASP A 68 -8.92 15.36 4.73
CA ASP A 68 -9.33 16.41 5.68
C ASP A 68 -10.25 17.48 5.08
N GLY A 69 -11.18 17.06 4.22
CA GLY A 69 -12.09 17.93 3.50
C GLY A 69 -11.47 18.65 2.30
N ASN A 70 -10.15 18.61 2.11
CA ASN A 70 -9.46 19.21 0.99
C ASN A 70 -9.45 18.24 -0.21
N ARG A 71 -9.89 18.72 -1.38
CA ARG A 71 -9.92 17.90 -2.59
C ARG A 71 -8.49 17.55 -3.06
N VAL A 72 -8.28 16.29 -3.36
CA VAL A 72 -7.05 15.80 -4.00
C VAL A 72 -7.06 16.17 -5.47
N THR A 73 -6.15 17.04 -5.89
CA THR A 73 -6.04 17.51 -7.29
C THR A 73 -4.72 17.13 -7.95
N GLY A 74 -3.79 16.57 -7.18
CA GLY A 74 -2.46 16.15 -7.67
C GLY A 74 -1.65 15.49 -6.57
N PRO A 75 -0.42 15.05 -6.87
CA PRO A 75 0.50 14.50 -5.88
C PRO A 75 0.83 15.51 -4.77
N SER A 76 0.97 15.01 -3.53
CA SER A 76 1.34 15.84 -2.36
C SER A 76 2.21 15.02 -1.41
N ALA A 77 3.05 15.70 -0.63
CA ALA A 77 3.86 15.07 0.42
C ALA A 77 3.01 14.43 1.55
N GLU A 78 1.75 14.86 1.70
CA GLU A 78 0.80 14.29 2.67
C GLU A 78 0.41 12.85 2.34
N ARG A 79 0.62 12.41 1.08
CA ARG A 79 0.32 11.06 0.58
C ARG A 79 1.59 10.42 0.05
N GLY A 80 2.30 9.73 0.94
CA GLY A 80 3.53 9.02 0.61
C GLY A 80 3.25 7.73 -0.16
N MET A 81 4.07 7.42 -1.17
CA MET A 81 3.93 6.21 -1.97
C MET A 81 5.14 5.29 -1.81
N VAL A 82 4.87 4.00 -1.57
CA VAL A 82 5.83 2.90 -1.61
C VAL A 82 5.45 2.00 -2.80
N PHE A 83 6.28 2.01 -3.83
CA PHE A 83 6.05 1.25 -5.06
C PHE A 83 6.49 -0.21 -4.91
N GLN A 84 5.96 -1.08 -5.72
CA GLN A 84 6.31 -2.51 -5.81
C GLN A 84 7.81 -2.72 -6.08
N GLN A 85 8.36 -1.98 -7.03
CA GLN A 85 9.81 -1.87 -7.23
C GLN A 85 10.23 -0.56 -6.58
N GLY A 86 10.98 -0.57 -5.50
CA GLY A 86 11.29 0.55 -4.59
C GLY A 86 11.50 1.96 -5.18
N ALA A 87 11.59 2.09 -6.51
CA ALA A 87 11.77 3.35 -7.25
C ALA A 87 12.86 4.24 -6.63
N LEU A 88 13.97 3.63 -6.20
CA LEU A 88 15.08 4.32 -5.57
C LEU A 88 15.96 5.02 -6.60
N PHE A 89 16.61 6.07 -6.19
CA PHE A 89 17.61 6.76 -7.01
C PHE A 89 18.93 5.98 -6.95
N GLU A 90 19.25 5.26 -8.01
CA GLU A 90 20.40 4.33 -8.07
C GLU A 90 21.75 5.04 -7.92
N TRP A 91 21.81 6.33 -8.28
CA TRP A 91 23.02 7.18 -8.17
C TRP A 91 23.21 7.80 -6.79
N MET A 92 22.32 7.53 -5.84
CA MET A 92 22.35 8.04 -4.47
C MET A 92 22.66 6.92 -3.48
N SER A 93 23.29 7.30 -2.36
CA SER A 93 23.43 6.40 -1.20
C SER A 93 22.06 6.13 -0.54
N VAL A 94 22.03 5.15 0.35
CA VAL A 94 20.86 4.83 1.17
C VAL A 94 20.39 6.05 1.96
N ARG A 95 21.30 6.75 2.65
CA ARG A 95 21.01 7.97 3.42
C ARG A 95 20.48 9.09 2.52
N GLU A 96 21.07 9.29 1.37
CA GLU A 96 20.62 10.32 0.43
C GLU A 96 19.23 10.03 -0.14
N ASN A 97 18.91 8.75 -0.41
CA ASN A 97 17.57 8.34 -0.81
C ASN A 97 16.54 8.69 0.26
N VAL A 98 16.79 8.32 1.53
CA VAL A 98 15.86 8.62 2.63
C VAL A 98 15.73 10.13 2.86
N GLY A 99 16.84 10.87 2.79
CA GLY A 99 16.87 12.31 2.98
C GLY A 99 16.40 13.13 1.78
N PHE A 100 16.08 12.51 0.65
CA PHE A 100 15.76 13.23 -0.60
C PHE A 100 14.55 14.16 -0.45
N GLY A 101 13.44 13.65 0.06
CA GLY A 101 12.22 14.43 0.22
C GLY A 101 12.40 15.62 1.17
N PRO A 102 12.92 15.43 2.39
CA PRO A 102 13.27 16.53 3.27
C PRO A 102 14.20 17.56 2.63
N ARG A 103 15.20 17.13 1.86
CA ARG A 103 16.13 18.04 1.15
C ARG A 103 15.43 18.89 0.09
N MET A 104 14.34 18.41 -0.52
CA MET A 104 13.54 19.21 -1.46
C MET A 104 12.75 20.34 -0.76
N LYS A 105 12.48 20.19 0.54
CA LYS A 105 11.84 21.24 1.35
C LYS A 105 12.83 22.31 1.84
N GLY A 106 14.14 22.06 1.74
CA GLY A 106 15.20 22.98 2.14
C GLY A 106 16.50 22.26 2.55
N PRO A 107 17.56 22.99 2.89
CA PRO A 107 18.80 22.40 3.36
C PRO A 107 18.58 21.53 4.60
N LEU A 108 19.17 20.33 4.61
CA LEU A 108 19.08 19.43 5.76
C LEU A 108 19.79 20.05 6.98
N ASN A 109 19.03 20.42 8.00
CA ASN A 109 19.56 20.83 9.31
C ASN A 109 19.97 19.59 10.14
N ALA A 110 20.52 19.80 11.33
CA ALA A 110 20.95 18.73 12.22
C ALA A 110 19.78 17.80 12.60
N GLU A 111 18.63 18.35 12.96
CA GLU A 111 17.42 17.63 13.36
C GLU A 111 16.91 16.71 12.23
N THR A 112 16.87 17.21 10.99
CA THR A 112 16.45 16.41 9.83
C THR A 112 17.42 15.26 9.55
N ARG A 113 18.72 15.48 9.74
CA ARG A 113 19.73 14.43 9.59
C ARG A 113 19.58 13.35 10.66
N GLU A 114 19.39 13.73 11.92
CA GLU A 114 19.13 12.80 13.03
C GLU A 114 17.86 11.98 12.77
N LYS A 115 16.81 12.60 12.24
CA LYS A 115 15.58 11.92 11.85
C LYS A 115 15.80 10.90 10.73
N VAL A 116 16.58 11.23 9.70
CA VAL A 116 16.95 10.29 8.63
C VAL A 116 17.74 9.13 9.20
N ASP A 117 18.73 9.38 10.06
CA ASP A 117 19.53 8.34 10.71
C ASP A 117 18.67 7.46 11.63
N HIS A 118 17.74 8.03 12.38
CA HIS A 118 16.77 7.29 13.19
C HIS A 118 15.88 6.38 12.34
N LEU A 119 15.35 6.87 11.22
CA LEU A 119 14.54 6.05 10.32
C LEU A 119 15.33 4.88 9.73
N LEU A 120 16.62 5.10 9.41
CA LEU A 120 17.53 4.02 8.97
C LEU A 120 17.78 2.99 10.07
N ASP A 121 17.86 3.39 11.31
CA ASP A 121 17.96 2.48 12.46
C ASP A 121 16.67 1.66 12.63
N VAL A 122 15.52 2.30 12.60
CA VAL A 122 14.19 1.66 12.71
C VAL A 122 13.98 0.58 11.64
N VAL A 123 14.44 0.82 10.40
CA VAL A 123 14.35 -0.18 9.33
C VAL A 123 15.55 -1.15 9.31
N GLY A 124 16.48 -1.04 10.26
CA GLY A 124 17.64 -1.91 10.41
C GLY A 124 18.67 -1.76 9.27
N LEU A 125 18.92 -0.52 8.82
CA LEU A 125 19.86 -0.19 7.74
C LEU A 125 20.92 0.83 8.13
N GLN A 126 21.11 1.09 9.42
CA GLN A 126 22.10 2.07 9.92
C GLN A 126 23.53 1.80 9.42
N ASP A 127 23.94 0.52 9.40
CA ASP A 127 25.28 0.11 8.94
C ASP A 127 25.44 0.22 7.40
N PHE A 128 24.34 0.39 6.68
CA PHE A 128 24.34 0.45 5.22
C PHE A 128 24.09 1.87 4.67
N LYS A 129 24.03 2.87 5.53
CA LYS A 129 23.58 4.22 5.15
C LYS A 129 24.44 4.91 4.08
N GLU A 130 25.74 4.60 4.01
CA GLU A 130 26.65 5.15 3.01
C GLU A 130 26.79 4.27 1.74
N LYS A 131 26.13 3.09 1.72
CA LYS A 131 26.14 2.19 0.58
C LYS A 131 25.27 2.74 -0.56
N ALA A 132 25.66 2.41 -1.80
CA ALA A 132 24.80 2.64 -2.95
C ALA A 132 23.62 1.64 -2.94
N VAL A 133 22.45 2.05 -3.40
CA VAL A 133 21.24 1.21 -3.32
C VAL A 133 21.33 -0.07 -4.16
N TYR A 134 22.12 -0.08 -5.23
CA TYR A 134 22.35 -1.28 -6.05
C TYR A 134 23.20 -2.36 -5.35
N GLU A 135 23.89 -2.02 -4.25
CA GLU A 135 24.63 -2.98 -3.41
C GLU A 135 23.70 -3.74 -2.44
N LEU A 136 22.42 -3.35 -2.35
CA LEU A 136 21.45 -3.89 -1.39
C LEU A 136 20.62 -5.03 -2.01
N SER A 137 20.21 -5.98 -1.16
CA SER A 137 19.18 -6.94 -1.53
C SER A 137 17.83 -6.26 -1.77
N GLY A 138 16.92 -6.90 -2.53
CA GLY A 138 15.58 -6.36 -2.80
C GLY A 138 14.80 -6.02 -1.52
N GLY A 139 14.90 -6.84 -0.47
CA GLY A 139 14.28 -6.55 0.82
C GLY A 139 14.88 -5.35 1.55
N MET A 140 16.19 -5.12 1.41
CA MET A 140 16.84 -3.91 1.93
C MET A 140 16.40 -2.69 1.14
N GLN A 141 16.32 -2.77 -0.19
CA GLN A 141 15.82 -1.68 -1.03
C GLN A 141 14.39 -1.30 -0.67
N GLN A 142 13.53 -2.29 -0.37
CA GLN A 142 12.16 -2.03 0.06
C GLN A 142 12.10 -1.31 1.41
N ARG A 143 13.01 -1.64 2.35
CA ARG A 143 13.14 -0.89 3.62
C ARG A 143 13.62 0.54 3.40
N VAL A 144 14.53 0.78 2.47
CA VAL A 144 14.93 2.14 2.08
C VAL A 144 13.76 2.93 1.51
N ALA A 145 12.95 2.31 0.63
CA ALA A 145 11.76 2.95 0.06
C ALA A 145 10.74 3.34 1.14
N LEU A 146 10.53 2.46 2.13
CA LEU A 146 9.66 2.73 3.26
C LEU A 146 10.19 3.87 4.14
N ALA A 147 11.49 3.86 4.49
CA ALA A 147 12.12 4.92 5.25
C ALA A 147 12.07 6.26 4.51
N ARG A 148 12.31 6.28 3.19
CA ARG A 148 12.19 7.47 2.34
C ARG A 148 10.77 8.04 2.33
N CYS A 149 9.76 7.17 2.29
CA CYS A 149 8.37 7.58 2.38
C CYS A 149 8.10 8.26 3.73
N LEU A 150 8.48 7.61 4.82
CA LEU A 150 8.30 8.10 6.20
C LEU A 150 9.05 9.40 6.50
N ALA A 151 10.21 9.62 5.86
CA ALA A 151 11.00 10.85 6.06
C ALA A 151 10.26 12.13 5.63
N ASN A 152 9.25 12.01 4.79
CA ASN A 152 8.39 13.13 4.40
C ASN A 152 7.25 13.41 5.37
N GLU A 153 7.04 12.56 6.39
CA GLU A 153 5.96 12.63 7.39
C GLU A 153 4.55 12.65 6.75
N PRO A 154 4.24 11.74 5.81
CA PRO A 154 2.93 11.74 5.18
C PRO A 154 1.83 11.44 6.21
N ASP A 155 0.61 11.92 5.96
CA ASP A 155 -0.58 11.54 6.73
C ASP A 155 -1.13 10.19 6.30
N VAL A 156 -1.00 9.90 5.00
CA VAL A 156 -1.42 8.65 4.38
C VAL A 156 -0.25 7.99 3.66
N ILE A 157 -0.01 6.71 3.94
CA ILE A 157 1.00 5.88 3.26
C ILE A 157 0.27 4.92 2.32
N LEU A 158 0.64 4.98 1.06
CA LEU A 158 0.09 4.15 -0.01
C LEU A 158 1.13 3.11 -0.41
N MET A 159 0.78 1.83 -0.39
CA MET A 159 1.71 0.73 -0.68
C MET A 159 1.17 -0.12 -1.83
N ASP A 160 1.89 -0.15 -2.94
CA ASP A 160 1.55 -0.94 -4.13
C ASP A 160 2.36 -2.25 -4.13
N GLU A 161 1.74 -3.36 -3.72
CA GLU A 161 2.34 -4.70 -3.64
C GLU A 161 3.75 -4.72 -3.03
N PRO A 162 3.96 -4.09 -1.85
CA PRO A 162 5.31 -3.77 -1.37
C PRO A 162 6.14 -5.00 -1.00
N LEU A 163 5.54 -6.18 -0.87
CA LEU A 163 6.19 -7.40 -0.40
C LEU A 163 6.21 -8.51 -1.45
N GLY A 164 5.62 -8.29 -2.63
CA GLY A 164 5.43 -9.32 -3.64
C GLY A 164 6.73 -9.95 -4.17
N ALA A 165 7.79 -9.16 -4.27
CA ALA A 165 9.10 -9.60 -4.79
C ALA A 165 10.04 -10.21 -3.73
N LEU A 166 9.60 -10.34 -2.46
CA LEU A 166 10.43 -10.79 -1.35
C LEU A 166 10.32 -12.30 -1.13
N ASP A 167 11.44 -12.93 -0.72
CA ASP A 167 11.42 -14.29 -0.21
C ASP A 167 10.60 -14.39 1.10
N ALA A 168 10.22 -15.61 1.48
CA ALA A 168 9.29 -15.84 2.60
C ALA A 168 9.78 -15.27 3.94
N LEU A 169 11.07 -15.41 4.27
CA LEU A 169 11.62 -14.93 5.55
C LEU A 169 11.73 -13.41 5.57
N THR A 170 12.18 -12.82 4.48
CA THR A 170 12.27 -11.36 4.34
C THR A 170 10.88 -10.73 4.34
N ARG A 171 9.90 -11.39 3.70
CA ARG A 171 8.50 -10.94 3.71
C ARG A 171 7.92 -10.92 5.11
N GLU A 172 8.09 -11.97 5.91
CA GLU A 172 7.62 -12.02 7.30
C GLU A 172 8.22 -10.89 8.16
N LYS A 173 9.53 -10.65 8.03
CA LYS A 173 10.20 -9.53 8.71
C LYS A 173 9.65 -8.16 8.28
N MET A 174 9.34 -8.00 7.00
CA MET A 174 8.76 -6.76 6.49
C MET A 174 7.31 -6.58 6.94
N GLN A 175 6.51 -7.64 7.01
CA GLN A 175 5.16 -7.59 7.56
C GLN A 175 5.19 -7.11 9.02
N SER A 176 6.04 -7.71 9.84
CA SER A 176 6.23 -7.28 11.25
C SER A 176 6.69 -5.82 11.34
N LEU A 177 7.59 -5.38 10.46
CA LEU A 177 8.05 -3.98 10.40
C LEU A 177 6.91 -3.01 10.04
N VAL A 178 6.09 -3.34 9.05
CA VAL A 178 4.95 -2.51 8.65
C VAL A 178 3.95 -2.37 9.80
N LEU A 179 3.60 -3.46 10.50
CA LEU A 179 2.71 -3.44 11.66
C LEU A 179 3.27 -2.60 12.81
N LYS A 180 4.56 -2.76 13.11
CA LYS A 180 5.26 -1.97 14.12
C LYS A 180 5.20 -0.49 13.78
N LEU A 181 5.58 -0.11 12.55
CA LEU A 181 5.57 1.28 12.09
C LEU A 181 4.15 1.87 12.09
N TRP A 182 3.15 1.11 11.65
CA TRP A 182 1.76 1.53 11.72
C TRP A 182 1.35 1.89 13.16
N LYS A 183 1.67 1.02 14.13
CA LYS A 183 1.30 1.24 15.53
C LYS A 183 2.05 2.39 16.17
N GLU A 184 3.35 2.51 15.89
CA GLU A 184 4.21 3.55 16.47
C GLU A 184 3.94 4.94 15.90
N THR A 185 3.63 5.01 14.59
CA THR A 185 3.43 6.30 13.92
C THR A 185 1.99 6.77 13.91
N GLY A 186 1.01 5.88 14.09
CA GLY A 186 -0.41 6.18 13.97
C GLY A 186 -0.83 6.67 12.59
N LYS A 187 -0.03 6.41 11.53
CA LYS A 187 -0.32 6.84 10.16
C LYS A 187 -1.42 5.99 9.54
N THR A 188 -2.22 6.61 8.68
CA THR A 188 -3.17 5.87 7.84
C THR A 188 -2.42 5.14 6.74
N ILE A 189 -2.69 3.85 6.55
CA ILE A 189 -2.01 3.04 5.53
C ILE A 189 -3.06 2.40 4.63
N ILE A 190 -2.85 2.49 3.30
CA ILE A 190 -3.56 1.70 2.31
C ILE A 190 -2.53 0.81 1.61
N LEU A 191 -2.70 -0.50 1.75
CA LEU A 191 -1.85 -1.50 1.14
C LEU A 191 -2.66 -2.29 0.13
N ILE A 192 -2.22 -2.33 -1.12
CA ILE A 192 -2.80 -3.23 -2.12
C ILE A 192 -1.90 -4.45 -2.30
N THR A 193 -2.52 -5.62 -2.43
CA THR A 193 -1.83 -6.90 -2.60
C THR A 193 -2.70 -7.89 -3.38
N HIS A 194 -2.07 -8.91 -3.95
CA HIS A 194 -2.75 -10.09 -4.47
C HIS A 194 -2.63 -11.31 -3.53
N SER A 195 -1.91 -11.18 -2.42
CA SER A 195 -1.73 -12.24 -1.43
C SER A 195 -2.80 -12.18 -0.36
N VAL A 196 -3.64 -13.23 -0.26
CA VAL A 196 -4.67 -13.35 0.79
C VAL A 196 -4.05 -13.32 2.18
N GLU A 197 -2.92 -14.02 2.38
CA GLU A 197 -2.25 -14.04 3.69
C GLU A 197 -1.73 -12.67 4.10
N GLU A 198 -1.16 -11.93 3.17
CA GLU A 198 -0.68 -10.58 3.42
C GLU A 198 -1.83 -9.62 3.75
N ALA A 199 -2.92 -9.69 2.98
CA ALA A 199 -4.11 -8.89 3.21
C ALA A 199 -4.74 -9.14 4.58
N LEU A 200 -4.77 -10.39 5.03
CA LEU A 200 -5.28 -10.77 6.35
C LEU A 200 -4.39 -10.28 7.49
N LEU A 201 -3.06 -10.44 7.36
CA LEU A 201 -2.13 -10.10 8.43
C LEU A 201 -1.94 -8.59 8.58
N LEU A 202 -1.98 -7.84 7.46
CA LEU A 202 -1.68 -6.42 7.44
C LEU A 202 -2.93 -5.53 7.38
N GLY A 203 -4.14 -6.09 7.34
CA GLY A 203 -5.38 -5.32 7.31
C GLY A 203 -6.09 -5.35 8.66
N GLU A 204 -6.29 -4.21 9.31
CA GLU A 204 -7.36 -4.02 10.30
C GLU A 204 -8.73 -4.05 9.60
N ARG A 205 -8.78 -3.44 8.41
CA ARG A 205 -9.87 -3.56 7.45
C ARG A 205 -9.34 -4.18 6.15
N LEU A 206 -10.13 -5.06 5.57
CA LEU A 206 -9.83 -5.67 4.29
C LEU A 206 -10.97 -5.42 3.31
N LEU A 207 -10.64 -4.82 2.17
CA LEU A 207 -11.55 -4.74 1.03
C LEU A 207 -11.20 -5.79 0.00
N VAL A 208 -12.20 -6.56 -0.43
CA VAL A 208 -12.11 -7.44 -1.59
C VAL A 208 -12.72 -6.70 -2.79
N MET A 209 -11.93 -6.50 -3.84
CA MET A 209 -12.38 -5.86 -5.08
C MET A 209 -12.72 -6.91 -6.13
N ALA A 210 -13.90 -6.77 -6.74
CA ALA A 210 -14.28 -7.53 -7.93
C ALA A 210 -13.80 -6.83 -9.21
N PRO A 211 -13.47 -7.58 -10.27
CA PRO A 211 -13.00 -7.02 -11.55
C PRO A 211 -14.14 -6.66 -12.53
N ARG A 212 -13.79 -5.89 -13.54
CA ARG A 212 -14.53 -5.63 -14.81
C ARG A 212 -15.99 -5.19 -14.68
N PRO A 213 -16.26 -3.99 -14.20
CA PRO A 213 -15.33 -2.99 -13.71
C PRO A 213 -14.95 -3.24 -12.26
N GLY A 214 -13.80 -2.68 -11.87
CA GLY A 214 -13.32 -2.70 -10.49
C GLY A 214 -14.32 -2.04 -9.56
N ARG A 215 -14.78 -2.76 -8.55
CA ARG A 215 -15.72 -2.28 -7.53
C ARG A 215 -15.48 -2.99 -6.21
N ILE A 216 -15.89 -2.38 -5.11
CA ILE A 216 -15.87 -3.05 -3.81
C ILE A 216 -16.89 -4.19 -3.84
N HIS A 217 -16.45 -5.41 -3.55
CA HIS A 217 -17.29 -6.60 -3.46
C HIS A 217 -17.67 -6.90 -2.02
N LYS A 218 -16.68 -6.91 -1.12
CA LYS A 218 -16.91 -7.21 0.30
C LYS A 218 -15.88 -6.49 1.16
N GLU A 219 -16.29 -6.15 2.37
CA GLU A 219 -15.43 -5.58 3.41
C GLU A 219 -15.42 -6.46 4.66
N TYR A 220 -14.26 -6.58 5.27
CA TYR A 220 -14.05 -7.30 6.53
C TYR A 220 -13.37 -6.37 7.54
N ARG A 221 -13.72 -6.56 8.82
CA ARG A 221 -12.94 -6.06 9.96
C ARG A 221 -12.23 -7.23 10.60
N LEU A 222 -10.92 -7.12 10.73
CA LEU A 222 -10.04 -8.23 11.10
C LEU A 222 -9.26 -7.89 12.36
N PRO A 223 -9.08 -8.81 13.31
CA PRO A 223 -8.30 -8.59 14.52
C PRO A 223 -6.80 -8.86 14.30
N PHE A 224 -6.40 -9.41 13.15
CA PHE A 224 -5.10 -10.03 12.97
C PHE A 224 -3.94 -9.03 12.93
N ALA A 225 -4.16 -7.82 12.40
CA ALA A 225 -3.17 -6.75 12.39
C ALA A 225 -2.81 -6.30 13.82
N ASP A 226 -3.81 -6.05 14.66
CA ASP A 226 -3.60 -5.69 16.06
C ASP A 226 -2.94 -6.81 16.88
N LEU A 227 -3.32 -8.07 16.62
CA LEU A 227 -2.65 -9.22 17.23
C LEU A 227 -1.18 -9.32 16.80
N GLY A 228 -0.89 -9.09 15.52
CA GLY A 228 0.45 -9.16 14.95
C GLY A 228 1.41 -8.07 15.43
N VAL A 229 0.91 -6.97 15.96
CA VAL A 229 1.74 -5.96 16.65
C VAL A 229 2.40 -6.53 17.92
N ASN A 230 1.68 -7.39 18.64
CA ASN A 230 2.08 -7.85 19.97
C ASN A 230 2.53 -9.32 20.00
N GLN A 231 2.36 -10.06 18.89
CA GLN A 231 2.65 -11.48 18.81
C GLN A 231 3.44 -11.81 17.55
N ASP A 232 4.11 -12.98 17.55
CA ASP A 232 4.68 -13.55 16.34
C ASP A 232 3.56 -13.81 15.30
N LEU A 233 3.78 -13.42 14.05
CA LEU A 233 2.80 -13.61 12.97
C LEU A 233 2.44 -15.08 12.74
N ARG A 234 3.33 -16.01 13.10
CA ARG A 234 3.06 -17.45 13.07
C ARG A 234 2.00 -17.85 14.09
N GLU A 235 1.99 -17.21 15.26
CA GLU A 235 0.95 -17.44 16.27
C GLU A 235 -0.38 -16.82 15.84
N VAL A 236 -0.37 -15.66 15.22
CA VAL A 236 -1.58 -15.03 14.65
C VAL A 236 -2.24 -15.97 13.63
N LYS A 237 -1.45 -16.64 12.78
CA LYS A 237 -1.97 -17.61 11.80
C LYS A 237 -2.64 -18.84 12.42
N LYS A 238 -2.41 -19.14 13.71
CA LYS A 238 -3.07 -20.21 14.45
C LYS A 238 -4.43 -19.79 15.05
N HIS A 239 -4.80 -18.51 14.94
CA HIS A 239 -6.08 -18.03 15.44
C HIS A 239 -7.23 -18.80 14.77
N PRO A 240 -8.25 -19.27 15.52
CA PRO A 240 -9.33 -20.10 14.95
C PRO A 240 -10.03 -19.48 13.75
N ASP A 241 -10.26 -18.17 13.78
CA ASP A 241 -10.93 -17.46 12.69
C ASP A 241 -10.01 -17.20 11.49
N TYR A 242 -8.67 -17.29 11.64
CA TYR A 242 -7.74 -16.98 10.55
C TYR A 242 -7.92 -17.96 9.38
N ALA A 243 -7.87 -19.26 9.66
CA ALA A 243 -8.03 -20.29 8.64
C ALA A 243 -9.40 -20.20 7.96
N LYS A 244 -10.47 -20.02 8.74
CA LYS A 244 -11.83 -19.88 8.21
C LYS A 244 -11.97 -18.68 7.28
N THR A 245 -11.49 -17.51 7.72
CA THR A 245 -11.57 -16.28 6.91
C THR A 245 -10.70 -16.37 5.65
N ARG A 246 -9.52 -17.02 5.76
CA ARG A 246 -8.64 -17.28 4.63
C ARG A 246 -9.33 -18.13 3.55
N GLU A 247 -9.94 -19.25 3.93
CA GLU A 247 -10.64 -20.14 3.00
C GLU A 247 -11.85 -19.46 2.36
N GLU A 248 -12.61 -18.68 3.11
CA GLU A 248 -13.73 -17.90 2.58
C GLU A 248 -13.27 -16.90 1.50
N ILE A 249 -12.17 -16.18 1.77
CA ILE A 249 -11.64 -15.18 0.82
C ILE A 249 -11.04 -15.87 -0.40
N LEU A 250 -10.32 -16.99 -0.23
CA LEU A 250 -9.77 -17.76 -1.34
C LEU A 250 -10.88 -18.27 -2.26
N ALA A 251 -11.94 -18.86 -1.73
CA ALA A 251 -13.08 -19.31 -2.53
C ALA A 251 -13.68 -18.16 -3.35
N MET A 252 -13.88 -17.00 -2.71
CA MET A 252 -14.40 -15.80 -3.38
C MET A 252 -13.49 -15.31 -4.52
N ILE A 253 -12.17 -15.31 -4.32
CA ILE A 253 -11.22 -14.91 -5.38
C ILE A 253 -11.24 -15.91 -6.54
N TRP A 254 -11.30 -17.20 -6.27
CA TRP A 254 -11.40 -18.24 -7.29
C TRP A 254 -12.68 -18.11 -8.12
N ASP A 255 -13.83 -17.91 -7.48
CA ASP A 255 -15.10 -17.68 -8.19
C ASP A 255 -14.99 -16.47 -9.14
N MET A 256 -14.36 -15.38 -8.68
CA MET A 256 -14.13 -14.19 -9.52
C MET A 256 -13.19 -14.47 -10.71
N GLU A 257 -12.15 -15.28 -10.52
CA GLU A 257 -11.21 -15.64 -11.58
C GLU A 257 -11.84 -16.58 -12.60
N GLU A 258 -12.66 -17.54 -12.16
CA GLU A 258 -13.42 -18.41 -13.05
C GLU A 258 -14.42 -17.63 -13.91
N GLU A 259 -15.14 -16.66 -13.32
CA GLU A 259 -16.02 -15.77 -14.10
C GLU A 259 -15.28 -14.97 -15.19
N ILE A 260 -14.02 -14.58 -14.91
CA ILE A 260 -13.18 -13.87 -15.90
C ILE A 260 -12.80 -14.81 -17.06
N MET A 261 -12.37 -16.04 -16.75
CA MET A 261 -11.93 -17.01 -17.74
C MET A 261 -13.10 -17.46 -18.62
N GLY A 262 -14.24 -17.80 -18.05
CA GLY A 262 -15.43 -18.20 -18.80
C GLY A 262 -15.96 -17.14 -19.76
N ARG A 263 -15.79 -15.83 -19.43
CA ARG A 263 -16.16 -14.72 -20.36
C ARG A 263 -15.13 -14.52 -21.49
N GLN A 264 -13.90 -14.97 -21.33
CA GLN A 264 -12.87 -14.88 -22.39
C GLN A 264 -13.02 -15.99 -23.43
N GLU A 265 -13.54 -17.15 -23.06
CA GLU A 265 -13.81 -18.26 -23.97
C GLU A 265 -15.07 -18.05 -24.84
N THR A 266 -15.95 -17.10 -24.42
CA THR A 266 -17.22 -16.81 -25.13
C THR A 266 -17.19 -15.53 -25.95
N ALA A 267 -16.08 -14.79 -25.99
CA ALA A 267 -15.88 -13.54 -26.73
C ALA A 267 -14.89 -13.70 -27.90
#